data_4a7edb530e2f9062471fb874c78aae2e
#
_entry.id   4a7edb530e2f9062471fb874c78aae2e
#
_cell.length_a   1.000
_cell.length_b   1.000
_cell.length_c   1.000
_cell.angle_alpha   90.00
_cell.angle_beta   90.00
_cell.angle_gamma   90.00
#
_symmetry.space_group_name_H-M   'P 1'
#
loop_
_entity.id
_entity.type
_entity.pdbx_description
1 polymer ?
#
loop_
_entity_poly.entity_id
_entity_poly.type
_entity_poly.pdbx_seq_one_letter_code
_entity_poly.pdbx_strand_id
1 'polypeptide(L)'
;MNSSIPIISREGNTVIVQGAVTIDHAVMLTKSGIALFDDQPLTIDLNQVTEVDSTIVSVLLEWQRATRKNSHALQFINMPESLKSLIQLYGVAELIPLAANPIPVQNAS
;
A
#
# COMPACT_ATOMS: atom_id res chain seq x y z
N MET A 1 15.51 -15.46 13.24
CA MET A 1 14.93 -15.24 12.96
C MET A 1 14.07 -14.66 13.08
N ASN A 2 13.85 -14.27 13.26
CA ASN A 2 12.93 -13.95 13.33
C ASN A 2 12.33 -13.14 12.53
N SER A 3 12.04 -13.35 11.91
CA SER A 3 11.37 -12.57 10.96
C SER A 3 9.98 -12.37 11.41
N SER A 4 9.63 -11.20 11.61
CA SER A 4 8.28 -10.94 12.00
C SER A 4 7.40 -11.11 10.78
N ILE A 5 6.36 -11.86 10.95
CA ILE A 5 5.32 -11.99 9.94
C ILE A 5 4.57 -10.67 9.90
N PRO A 6 4.42 -10.08 8.73
CA PRO A 6 3.67 -8.83 8.67
C PRO A 6 2.21 -9.06 9.03
N ILE A 7 1.61 -8.02 9.58
CA ILE A 7 0.22 -8.05 10.00
C ILE A 7 -0.55 -7.04 9.15
N ILE A 8 -1.71 -7.44 8.67
CA ILE A 8 -2.58 -6.54 7.95
C ILE A 8 -3.94 -6.59 8.62
N SER A 9 -4.52 -5.43 8.88
CA SER A 9 -5.80 -5.33 9.54
C SER A 9 -6.58 -4.16 8.98
N ARG A 10 -7.86 -4.11 9.26
CA ARG A 10 -8.71 -3.03 8.79
C ARG A 10 -9.45 -2.42 9.94
N GLU A 11 -9.46 -1.08 9.99
CA GLU A 11 -10.23 -0.32 10.97
C GLU A 11 -11.01 0.73 10.19
N GLY A 12 -12.32 0.60 10.16
CA GLY A 12 -13.13 1.50 9.35
C GLY A 12 -12.77 1.35 7.89
N ASN A 13 -12.38 2.44 7.26
CA ASN A 13 -11.96 2.43 5.87
C ASN A 13 -10.45 2.54 5.72
N THR A 14 -9.71 2.23 6.78
CA THR A 14 -8.26 2.25 6.75
C THR A 14 -7.72 0.84 6.95
N VAL A 15 -6.84 0.43 6.05
CA VAL A 15 -6.13 -0.84 6.17
C VAL A 15 -4.73 -0.52 6.65
N ILE A 16 -4.32 -1.18 7.73
CA ILE A 16 -3.03 -0.93 8.36
C ILE A 16 -2.12 -2.12 8.09
N VAL A 17 -0.94 -1.84 7.56
CA VAL A 17 0.07 -2.86 7.29
C VAL A 17 1.22 -2.64 8.25
N GLN A 18 1.60 -3.69 8.97
CA GLN A 18 2.65 -3.61 9.97
C GLN A 18 3.73 -4.64 9.69
N GLY A 19 4.98 -4.24 9.90
CA GLY A 19 6.09 -5.17 9.83
C GLY A 19 6.81 -5.15 8.50
N ALA A 20 7.52 -6.23 8.22
CA ALA A 20 8.34 -6.33 7.03
C ALA A 20 7.53 -6.84 5.85
N VAL A 21 7.59 -6.14 4.75
CA VAL A 21 6.90 -6.54 3.52
C VAL A 21 7.97 -6.91 2.51
N THR A 22 8.31 -8.18 2.50
CA THR A 22 9.38 -8.70 1.67
C THR A 22 8.88 -9.92 0.91
N ILE A 23 9.75 -10.47 0.07
CA ILE A 23 9.38 -11.58 -0.80
C ILE A 23 8.82 -12.77 -0.01
N ASP A 24 9.29 -12.96 1.22
CA ASP A 24 8.86 -14.10 2.01
C ASP A 24 7.38 -14.09 2.32
N HIS A 25 6.76 -12.91 2.31
CA HIS A 25 5.37 -12.77 2.72
C HIS A 25 4.50 -12.07 1.67
N ALA A 26 5.06 -11.85 0.48
CA ALA A 26 4.35 -11.07 -0.53
C ALA A 26 3.03 -11.70 -0.96
N VAL A 27 3.05 -13.02 -1.20
CA VAL A 27 1.84 -13.71 -1.65
C VAL A 27 0.76 -13.67 -0.56
N MET A 28 1.16 -13.92 0.68
CA MET A 28 0.21 -13.88 1.79
C MET A 28 -0.40 -12.49 1.93
N LEU A 29 0.43 -11.45 1.87
CA LEU A 29 -0.07 -10.09 2.01
C LEU A 29 -0.99 -9.70 0.88
N THR A 30 -0.66 -10.10 -0.34
CA THR A 30 -1.52 -9.81 -1.48
C THR A 30 -2.92 -10.38 -1.26
N LYS A 31 -2.98 -11.65 -0.89
CA LYS A 31 -4.26 -12.32 -0.69
C LYS A 31 -5.00 -11.77 0.52
N SER A 32 -4.29 -11.54 1.61
CA SER A 32 -4.92 -11.05 2.84
C SER A 32 -5.48 -9.66 2.65
N GLY A 33 -4.77 -8.82 1.91
CA GLY A 33 -5.25 -7.48 1.63
C GLY A 33 -6.51 -7.50 0.79
N ILE A 34 -6.49 -8.27 -0.28
CA ILE A 34 -7.65 -8.35 -1.17
C ILE A 34 -8.86 -8.86 -0.42
N ALA A 35 -8.66 -9.77 0.53
CA ALA A 35 -9.75 -10.32 1.31
C ALA A 35 -10.41 -9.25 2.21
N LEU A 36 -9.69 -8.18 2.53
CA LEU A 36 -10.23 -7.09 3.35
C LEU A 36 -10.95 -6.03 2.52
N PHE A 37 -10.78 -6.05 1.21
CA PHE A 37 -11.36 -5.03 0.35
C PHE A 37 -12.85 -5.32 0.13
N ASP A 38 -13.61 -4.25 0.01
CA ASP A 38 -15.04 -4.38 -0.26
C ASP A 38 -15.43 -3.24 -1.21
N ASP A 39 -16.67 -2.81 -1.16
CA ASP A 39 -17.18 -1.80 -2.06
C ASP A 39 -16.87 -0.37 -1.64
N GLN A 40 -16.09 -0.20 -0.58
CA GLN A 40 -15.79 1.12 -0.07
C GLN A 40 -14.42 1.57 -0.49
N PRO A 41 -14.23 2.87 -0.75
CA PRO A 41 -12.89 3.39 -0.94
C PRO A 41 -12.07 3.17 0.32
N LEU A 42 -10.82 2.74 0.17
CA LEU A 42 -9.98 2.41 1.30
C LEU A 42 -8.68 3.19 1.26
N THR A 43 -8.18 3.46 2.45
CA THR A 43 -6.87 4.06 2.62
C THR A 43 -5.94 3.00 3.20
N ILE A 44 -4.77 2.85 2.60
CA ILE A 44 -3.76 1.91 3.07
C ILE A 44 -2.71 2.71 3.82
N ASP A 45 -2.60 2.45 5.12
CA ASP A 45 -1.64 3.15 5.97
C ASP A 45 -0.39 2.31 6.11
N LEU A 46 0.73 2.84 5.65
CA LEU A 46 2.00 2.14 5.62
C LEU A 46 2.95 2.64 6.71
N ASN A 47 2.44 3.41 7.66
CA ASN A 47 3.28 4.02 8.69
C ASN A 47 4.04 2.99 9.53
N GLN A 48 3.50 1.80 9.68
CA GLN A 48 4.10 0.79 10.54
C GLN A 48 4.87 -0.28 9.77
N VAL A 49 5.07 -0.07 8.49
CA VAL A 49 5.93 -0.94 7.69
C VAL A 49 7.37 -0.64 8.07
N THR A 50 8.11 -1.69 8.43
CA THR A 50 9.47 -1.53 8.95
C THR A 50 10.54 -1.83 7.92
N GLU A 51 10.24 -2.66 6.95
CA GLU A 51 11.23 -3.10 5.97
C GLU A 51 10.52 -3.46 4.69
N VAL A 52 11.13 -3.14 3.56
CA VAL A 52 10.55 -3.49 2.26
C VAL A 52 11.65 -3.96 1.31
N ASP A 53 11.26 -4.80 0.36
CA ASP A 53 12.08 -5.05 -0.82
C ASP A 53 11.22 -4.78 -2.05
N SER A 54 11.76 -5.07 -3.23
CA SER A 54 11.06 -4.69 -4.46
C SER A 54 9.74 -5.41 -4.65
N THR A 55 9.50 -6.51 -3.95
CA THR A 55 8.23 -7.23 -4.11
C THR A 55 7.05 -6.43 -3.60
N ILE A 56 7.27 -5.46 -2.71
CA ILE A 56 6.15 -4.64 -2.23
C ILE A 56 5.49 -3.89 -3.39
N VAL A 57 6.27 -3.52 -4.40
CA VAL A 57 5.71 -2.82 -5.55
C VAL A 57 4.64 -3.70 -6.22
N SER A 58 4.95 -4.99 -6.37
CA SER A 58 3.99 -5.92 -6.94
C SER A 58 2.74 -6.07 -6.07
N VAL A 59 2.93 -6.12 -4.75
CA VAL A 59 1.80 -6.23 -3.83
C VAL A 59 0.87 -5.03 -3.99
N LEU A 60 1.43 -3.82 -4.01
CA LEU A 60 0.61 -2.63 -4.14
C LEU A 60 -0.10 -2.56 -5.48
N LEU A 61 0.56 -2.98 -6.54
CA LEU A 61 -0.06 -2.99 -7.86
C LEU A 61 -1.20 -4.00 -7.95
N GLU A 62 -1.04 -5.18 -7.31
CA GLU A 62 -2.11 -6.15 -7.30
C GLU A 62 -3.30 -5.68 -6.48
N TRP A 63 -3.04 -5.00 -5.38
CA TRP A 63 -4.13 -4.43 -4.59
C TRP A 63 -4.87 -3.37 -5.40
N GLN A 64 -4.14 -2.53 -6.11
CA GLN A 64 -4.75 -1.50 -6.92
C GLN A 64 -5.59 -2.10 -8.04
N ARG A 65 -5.08 -3.17 -8.65
CA ARG A 65 -5.82 -3.85 -9.70
C ARG A 65 -7.12 -4.46 -9.16
N ALA A 66 -7.06 -5.04 -7.97
CA ALA A 66 -8.23 -5.66 -7.37
C ALA A 66 -9.33 -4.65 -7.10
N THR A 67 -8.98 -3.46 -6.62
CA THR A 67 -10.00 -2.45 -6.32
C THR A 67 -10.51 -1.79 -7.58
N ARG A 68 -9.69 -1.73 -8.62
CA ARG A 68 -10.13 -1.11 -9.86
C ARG A 68 -11.29 -1.86 -10.49
N LYS A 69 -11.34 -3.17 -10.30
CA LYS A 69 -12.44 -3.96 -10.82
C LYS A 69 -13.78 -3.57 -10.21
N ASN A 70 -13.74 -3.01 -9.02
CA ASN A 70 -14.96 -2.61 -8.31
C ASN A 70 -15.20 -1.12 -8.39
N SER A 71 -14.50 -0.43 -9.25
CA SER A 71 -14.63 1.01 -9.44
C SER A 71 -14.30 1.82 -8.20
N HIS A 72 -13.45 1.28 -7.35
CA HIS A 72 -13.04 1.97 -6.14
C HIS A 72 -11.57 2.32 -6.22
N ALA A 73 -11.16 3.28 -5.42
CA ALA A 73 -9.80 3.73 -5.41
C ALA A 73 -9.14 3.37 -4.10
N LEU A 74 -7.91 2.89 -4.17
CA LEU A 74 -7.06 2.79 -3.00
C LEU A 74 -6.20 4.02 -2.97
N GLN A 75 -5.99 4.55 -1.77
CA GLN A 75 -5.02 5.61 -1.57
C GLN A 75 -4.02 5.13 -0.54
N PHE A 76 -2.77 5.53 -0.68
CA PHE A 76 -1.72 5.11 0.23
C PHE A 76 -1.24 6.31 1.01
N ILE A 77 -1.09 6.15 2.32
CA ILE A 77 -0.61 7.23 3.19
C ILE A 77 0.59 6.74 3.98
N ASN A 78 1.38 7.69 4.44
CA ASN A 78 2.55 7.44 5.30
C ASN A 78 3.53 6.46 4.67
N MET A 79 3.75 6.62 3.38
CA MET A 79 4.63 5.72 2.65
C MET A 79 6.08 5.96 3.05
N PRO A 80 6.81 4.91 3.45
CA PRO A 80 8.21 5.08 3.82
C PRO A 80 9.05 5.58 2.66
N GLU A 81 10.12 6.29 2.96
CA GLU A 81 11.00 6.82 1.92
C GLU A 81 11.61 5.71 1.07
N SER A 82 11.96 4.59 1.71
CA SER A 82 12.51 3.47 0.96
C SER A 82 11.53 2.95 -0.08
N LEU A 83 10.25 2.94 0.25
CA LEU A 83 9.24 2.50 -0.70
C LEU A 83 9.04 3.53 -1.80
N LYS A 84 9.02 4.81 -1.45
CA LYS A 84 8.91 5.85 -2.47
C LYS A 84 10.03 5.75 -3.49
N SER A 85 11.24 5.47 -3.01
CA SER A 85 12.39 5.31 -3.89
C SER A 85 12.20 4.13 -4.83
N LEU A 86 11.69 3.01 -4.33
CA LEU A 86 11.43 1.86 -5.17
C LEU A 86 10.38 2.15 -6.24
N ILE A 87 9.33 2.85 -5.86
CA ILE A 87 8.27 3.19 -6.80
C ILE A 87 8.82 4.06 -7.92
N GLN A 88 9.67 5.03 -7.58
CA GLN A 88 10.28 5.88 -8.58
C GLN A 88 11.23 5.09 -9.47
N LEU A 89 12.01 4.19 -8.86
CA LEU A 89 12.96 3.40 -9.61
C LEU A 89 12.28 2.55 -10.67
N TYR A 90 11.13 1.98 -10.34
CA TYR A 90 10.42 1.12 -11.27
C TYR A 90 9.49 1.88 -12.19
N GLY A 91 9.39 3.20 -12.03
CA GLY A 91 8.61 4.01 -12.93
C GLY A 91 7.11 3.79 -12.86
N VAL A 92 6.61 3.37 -11.71
CA VAL A 92 5.20 3.03 -11.56
C VAL A 92 4.44 4.02 -10.67
N ALA A 93 5.00 5.19 -10.45
CA ALA A 93 4.38 6.17 -9.56
C ALA A 93 2.96 6.54 -9.99
N GLU A 94 2.70 6.56 -11.29
CA GLU A 94 1.37 6.89 -11.80
C GLU A 94 0.34 5.83 -11.51
N LEU A 95 0.80 4.61 -11.24
CA LEU A 95 -0.10 3.49 -11.00
C LEU A 95 -0.40 3.29 -9.52
N ILE A 96 0.30 4.02 -8.64
CA ILE A 96 0.13 3.87 -7.20
C ILE A 96 -0.20 5.25 -6.63
N PRO A 97 -1.49 5.59 -6.55
CA PRO A 97 -1.87 6.92 -6.11
C PRO A 97 -1.65 7.10 -4.62
N LEU A 98 -0.95 8.17 -4.29
CA LEU A 98 -0.82 8.60 -2.90
C LEU A 98 -1.98 9.51 -2.57
N ALA A 99 -2.43 9.42 -1.33
CA ALA A 99 -3.40 10.38 -0.86
C ALA A 99 -2.77 11.76 -0.95
N ALA A 100 -3.53 12.71 -1.43
CA ALA A 100 -3.06 14.07 -1.49
C ALA A 100 -2.68 14.50 -0.09
N ASN A 101 -1.57 15.20 0.00
CA ASN A 101 -1.27 15.81 1.27
C ASN A 101 -2.38 16.77 1.60
N PRO A 102 -2.69 16.87 2.83
CA PRO A 102 -3.73 17.80 3.22
C PRO A 102 -3.41 19.23 2.86
N ILE A 103 -2.27 19.44 2.29
CA ILE A 103 -1.97 20.72 1.81
C ILE A 103 -2.43 20.90 0.49
N PRO A 104 -3.02 21.44 0.12
CA PRO A 104 -3.30 21.45 -1.21
C PRO A 104 -2.88 22.55 -2.01
N VAL A 105 -2.64 22.38 -1.43
CA VAL A 105 -2.31 23.03 -1.99
C VAL A 105 -2.07 23.55 -2.75
N GLN A 106 -2.09 23.68 -2.73
CA GLN A 106 -1.74 24.03 -3.26
C GLN A 106 -1.54 24.45 -4.09
N ASN A 107 -1.61 24.56 -4.18
CA ASN A 107 -1.31 24.80 -4.89
C ASN A 107 -1.24 24.98 -5.70
N ALA A 108 -1.25 25.14 -5.84
CA ALA A 108 -1.08 25.17 -6.55
C ALA A 108 -0.83 25.20 -7.23
N SER A 109 -0.73 25.28 -7.36
CA SER A 109 -0.37 25.07 -7.89
C SER A 109 -0.30 25.00 -8.05
#